data_1c33d395b383b91a690a15f9d1f6a229
#
_entry.id   1c33d395b383b91a690a15f9d1f6a229
#
_cell.length_a   1.000
_cell.length_b   1.000
_cell.length_c   1.000
_cell.angle_alpha   90.00
_cell.angle_beta   90.00
_cell.angle_gamma   90.00
#
_symmetry.space_group_name_H-M   'P 1'
#
loop_
_entity.id
_entity.type
_entity.pdbx_description
1 polymer ?
#
loop_
_entity_poly.entity_id
_entity_poly.type
_entity_poly.pdbx_seq_one_letter_code
_entity_poly.pdbx_strand_id
1 'polypeptide(L)' 'MRLTEFTKAECDKLREECNFTPDERAVFDMRAAARSVVEIGMALHMSEATVYRRLGSIKRKIVRVL' A
#
# COMPACT_ATOMS: atom_id res chain seq x y z
N MET A 1 11.72 -3.96 -1.03
CA MET A 1 10.83 -3.56 0.09
C MET A 1 9.52 -4.34 0.02
N ARG A 2 9.13 -4.95 1.10
CA ARG A 2 7.84 -5.65 1.21
C ARG A 2 7.00 -4.98 2.28
N LEU A 3 5.77 -4.64 1.97
CA LEU A 3 4.88 -3.97 2.92
C LEU A 3 4.51 -4.87 4.11
N THR A 4 4.59 -6.19 3.93
CA THR A 4 4.33 -7.15 5.00
C THR A 4 5.45 -7.21 6.06
N GLU A 5 6.58 -6.58 5.81
CA GLU A 5 7.72 -6.57 6.74
C GLU A 5 7.62 -5.50 7.82
N PHE A 6 6.70 -4.54 7.65
CA PHE A 6 6.51 -3.48 8.63
C PHE A 6 5.65 -3.95 9.79
N THR A 7 6.00 -3.51 11.00
CA THR A 7 5.17 -3.76 12.18
C THR A 7 3.90 -2.90 12.11
N LYS A 8 2.93 -3.19 12.97
CA LYS A 8 1.70 -2.39 13.04
C LYS A 8 2.01 -0.92 13.36
N ALA A 9 2.93 -0.69 14.31
CA ALA A 9 3.33 0.67 14.68
C ALA A 9 3.98 1.39 13.50
N GLU A 10 4.84 0.70 12.74
CA GLU A 10 5.45 1.26 11.55
C GLU A 10 4.42 1.59 10.48
N CYS A 11 3.45 0.69 10.26
CA CYS A 11 2.37 0.94 9.30
C CYS A 11 1.55 2.17 9.69
N ASP A 12 1.20 2.31 10.97
CA ASP A 12 0.46 3.47 11.46
C ASP A 12 1.22 4.77 11.21
N LYS A 13 2.53 4.74 11.47
CA LYS A 13 3.41 5.89 11.23
C LYS A 13 3.47 6.24 9.74
N LEU A 14 3.59 5.24 8.88
CA LEU A 14 3.62 5.45 7.43
C LEU A 14 2.32 6.05 6.91
N ARG A 15 1.17 5.60 7.44
CA ARG A 15 -0.13 6.17 7.05
C ARG A 15 -0.21 7.66 7.37
N GLU A 16 0.37 8.08 8.49
CA GLU A 16 0.37 9.48 8.88
C GLU A 16 1.36 10.31 8.06
N GLU A 17 2.55 9.79 7.81
CA GLU A 17 3.65 10.55 7.23
C GLU A 17 3.71 10.53 5.70
N CYS A 18 3.23 9.45 5.07
CA CYS A 18 3.36 9.31 3.61
C CYS A 18 2.31 10.08 2.82
N ASN A 19 1.28 10.59 3.47
CA ASN A 19 0.24 11.37 2.81
C ASN A 19 -0.37 10.62 1.61
N PHE A 20 -0.77 9.38 1.84
CA PHE A 20 -1.38 8.56 0.81
C PHE A 20 -2.72 9.12 0.33
N THR A 21 -2.99 8.98 -0.97
CA THR A 21 -4.33 9.21 -1.49
C THR A 21 -5.27 8.12 -0.94
N PRO A 22 -6.60 8.31 -0.99
CA PRO A 22 -7.54 7.28 -0.53
C PRO A 22 -7.31 5.92 -1.19
N ASP A 23 -7.05 5.88 -2.50
CA ASP A 23 -6.77 4.65 -3.23
C ASP A 23 -5.48 4.00 -2.75
N GLU A 24 -4.42 4.80 -2.61
CA GLU A 24 -3.14 4.31 -2.12
C GLU A 24 -3.26 3.75 -0.72
N ARG A 25 -4.00 4.43 0.15
CA ARG A 25 -4.20 3.97 1.52
C ARG A 25 -4.92 2.63 1.56
N ALA A 26 -5.96 2.47 0.76
CA ALA A 26 -6.70 1.21 0.68
C ALA A 26 -5.79 0.07 0.20
N VAL A 27 -5.01 0.31 -0.85
CA VAL A 27 -4.06 -0.67 -1.37
C VAL A 27 -2.99 -0.99 -0.34
N PHE A 28 -2.45 0.04 0.34
CA PHE A 28 -1.43 -0.14 1.38
C PHE A 28 -1.96 -1.02 2.51
N ASP A 29 -3.16 -0.73 3.02
CA ASP A 29 -3.74 -1.47 4.13
C ASP A 29 -3.94 -2.94 3.77
N MET A 30 -4.47 -3.22 2.59
CA MET A 30 -4.70 -4.59 2.16
C MET A 30 -3.40 -5.34 1.91
N ARG A 31 -2.41 -4.69 1.28
CA ARG A 31 -1.12 -5.33 1.02
C ARG A 31 -0.33 -5.57 2.31
N ALA A 32 -0.40 -4.66 3.26
CA ALA A 32 0.22 -4.84 4.58
C ALA A 32 -0.42 -6.00 5.34
N ALA A 33 -1.69 -6.29 5.08
CA ALA A 33 -2.40 -7.44 5.64
C ALA A 33 -2.15 -8.73 4.83
N ALA A 34 -1.16 -8.72 3.94
CA ALA A 34 -0.74 -9.86 3.11
C ALA A 34 -1.78 -10.31 2.07
N ARG A 35 -2.67 -9.42 1.65
CA ARG A 35 -3.59 -9.71 0.55
C ARG A 35 -2.83 -9.73 -0.76
N SER A 36 -3.22 -10.63 -1.67
CA SER A 36 -2.60 -10.72 -3.00
C SER A 36 -3.05 -9.55 -3.88
N VAL A 37 -2.28 -9.28 -4.94
CA VAL A 37 -2.65 -8.26 -5.93
C VAL A 37 -4.02 -8.56 -6.55
N VAL A 38 -4.31 -9.85 -6.81
CA VAL A 38 -5.61 -10.27 -7.36
C VAL A 38 -6.73 -9.93 -6.37
N GLU A 39 -6.56 -10.26 -5.09
CA GLU A 39 -7.56 -9.96 -4.08
C GLU A 39 -7.81 -8.46 -3.93
N ILE A 40 -6.73 -7.67 -3.93
CA ILE A 40 -6.82 -6.21 -3.84
C ILE A 40 -7.61 -5.66 -5.05
N GLY A 41 -7.26 -6.11 -6.25
CA GLY A 41 -7.94 -5.67 -7.46
C GLY A 41 -9.43 -5.98 -7.43
N MET A 42 -9.79 -7.18 -6.98
CA MET A 42 -11.20 -7.57 -6.86
C MET A 42 -11.94 -6.73 -5.82
N ALA A 43 -11.33 -6.52 -4.66
CA ALA A 43 -11.95 -5.78 -3.57
C ALA A 43 -12.14 -4.30 -3.90
N LEU A 44 -11.19 -3.70 -4.60
CA LEU A 44 -11.19 -2.26 -4.89
C LEU A 44 -11.65 -1.93 -6.32
N HIS A 45 -12.07 -2.95 -7.08
CA HIS A 45 -12.49 -2.79 -8.48
C HIS A 45 -11.40 -2.17 -9.36
N MET A 46 -10.16 -2.64 -9.19
CA MET A 46 -9.00 -2.19 -9.95
C MET A 46 -8.41 -3.35 -10.74
N SER A 47 -7.85 -3.06 -11.92
CA SER A 47 -7.06 -4.05 -12.65
C SER A 47 -5.76 -4.32 -11.88
N GLU A 48 -5.13 -5.48 -12.14
CA GLU A 48 -3.85 -5.80 -11.51
C GLU A 48 -2.79 -4.75 -11.88
N ALA A 49 -2.79 -4.29 -13.13
CA ALA A 49 -1.87 -3.23 -13.56
C ALA A 49 -2.04 -1.97 -12.73
N THR A 50 -3.28 -1.58 -12.42
CA THR A 50 -3.56 -0.42 -11.58
C THR A 50 -3.07 -0.64 -10.16
N VAL A 51 -3.28 -1.84 -9.59
CA VAL A 51 -2.79 -2.18 -8.27
C VAL A 51 -1.27 -2.06 -8.21
N TYR A 52 -0.56 -2.60 -9.21
CA TYR A 52 0.90 -2.50 -9.27
C TYR A 52 1.37 -1.04 -9.36
N ARG A 53 0.67 -0.21 -10.13
CA ARG A 53 1.01 1.22 -10.21
C ARG A 53 0.83 1.92 -8.86
N ARG A 54 -0.25 1.61 -8.14
CA ARG A 54 -0.47 2.16 -6.80
C ARG A 54 0.62 1.70 -5.83
N LEU A 55 1.00 0.43 -5.89
CA LEU A 55 2.08 -0.09 -5.06
C LEU A 55 3.41 0.60 -5.35
N GLY A 56 3.71 0.87 -6.61
CA GLY A 56 4.90 1.64 -6.98
C GLY A 56 4.90 3.04 -6.40
N SER A 57 3.77 3.73 -6.49
CA SER A 57 3.61 5.06 -5.91
C SER A 57 3.75 5.05 -4.39
N ILE A 58 3.14 4.06 -3.73
CA ILE A 58 3.22 3.86 -2.28
C ILE A 58 4.68 3.69 -1.86
N LYS A 59 5.42 2.82 -2.54
CA LYS A 59 6.82 2.54 -2.21
C LYS A 59 7.70 3.79 -2.36
N ARG A 60 7.46 4.60 -3.39
CA ARG A 60 8.19 5.85 -3.58
C ARG A 60 7.93 6.82 -2.42
N LYS A 61 6.68 6.91 -1.95
CA LYS A 61 6.33 7.76 -0.82
C LYS A 61 6.95 7.27 0.47
N ILE A 62 6.98 5.95 0.69
CA ILE A 62 7.60 5.36 1.87
C ILE A 62 9.10 5.70 1.90
N VAL A 63 9.79 5.55 0.78
CA VAL A 63 11.23 5.84 0.69
C VAL A 63 11.52 7.29 1.09
N ARG A 64 10.62 8.23 0.79
CA ARG A 64 10.80 9.63 1.14
C ARG A 64 10.80 9.88 2.65
N VAL A 65 10.06 9.09 3.43
CA VAL A 65 9.95 9.30 4.88
C VAL A 65 10.87 8.38 5.67
N LEU A 66 11.44 7.38 5.04
CA LEU A 66 12.47 6.55 5.66
C LEU A 66 13.83 7.24 5.55
#